data_f23c8815d5bc20a3cfe3fb0ab4cb55e7
#
_entry.id   f23c8815d5bc20a3cfe3fb0ab4cb55e7
#
_cell.length_a   1.000
_cell.length_b   1.000
_cell.length_c   1.000
_cell.angle_alpha   90.00
_cell.angle_beta   90.00
_cell.angle_gamma   90.00
#
_symmetry.space_group_name_H-M   'P 1'
#
loop_
_entity.id
_entity.type
_entity.pdbx_description
1 polymer ?
#
loop_
_entity_poly.entity_id
_entity_poly.type
_entity_poly.pdbx_seq_one_letter_code
_entity_poly.pdbx_strand_id
1 'polypeptide(L)'
;MTLLTRYRGLLLAGLLLGGCGDQGDTFRLLAPTQHFDRQIAAELATVFEQNSRHRVVIVPLPPGFETPLQALEAGHGDLALTSNTQPYRKGITTVMPLYPTVLHIVYHRDRLADSAVNLLRGATINAGPVGSASRTLLAEILVSLALREEEVTFVDGPQAKPEVSVLYLPIIPEGIRAVLDEYGAPGEYRFLSLGSPDEIGSGSLIDRAILLNPRLSPFVIPVGTYGDLPQEPVLTVAVDKLLVSRPGLDDAAVYDLIGEIRRLQPALAATQPLLFQGLAREFDASGSTFVLHPGAQAFTQRDEPTLYERYSGVAEVLVTLVIGLVSGGYAVIQIVNRRRKNRIDGFYTDVMAIRDSINEHSSAAEKAAAIERVRLLQNEAFDMLIREKLAADESFRIFVTLSNDIVAQLK
;
A
#
# COMPACT_ATOMS: atom_id res chain seq x y z
N MET A 1 -39.46 -40.29 23.77
CA MET A 1 -38.22 -40.89 23.26
C MET A 1 -37.93 -40.35 21.83
N THR A 2 -37.93 -39.02 21.63
CA THR A 2 -37.80 -38.38 20.30
C THR A 2 -37.07 -37.04 20.31
N LEU A 3 -36.19 -36.78 21.28
CA LEU A 3 -35.42 -35.51 21.39
C LEU A 3 -33.89 -35.71 21.34
N LEU A 4 -33.38 -36.94 21.30
CA LEU A 4 -31.95 -37.27 21.32
C LEU A 4 -31.32 -37.48 19.92
N THR A 5 -32.11 -37.49 18.84
CA THR A 5 -31.62 -37.78 17.49
C THR A 5 -31.28 -36.51 16.66
N ARG A 6 -31.64 -35.30 17.12
CA ARG A 6 -31.37 -34.04 16.38
C ARG A 6 -30.03 -33.39 16.71
N TYR A 7 -29.34 -33.78 17.78
CA TYR A 7 -28.04 -33.19 18.17
C TYR A 7 -26.82 -33.98 17.69
N ARG A 8 -26.99 -35.21 17.16
CA ARG A 8 -25.88 -35.99 16.60
C ARG A 8 -25.41 -35.50 15.19
N GLY A 9 -26.28 -34.80 14.47
CA GLY A 9 -25.93 -34.22 13.14
C GLY A 9 -25.11 -32.94 13.20
N LEU A 10 -25.24 -32.15 14.28
CA LEU A 10 -24.50 -30.88 14.44
C LEU A 10 -23.07 -31.06 14.98
N LEU A 11 -22.77 -32.15 15.65
CA LEU A 11 -21.44 -32.48 16.16
C LEU A 11 -20.51 -33.08 15.07
N LEU A 12 -21.08 -33.69 14.02
CA LEU A 12 -20.28 -34.21 12.89
C LEU A 12 -19.96 -33.14 11.85
N ALA A 13 -20.71 -32.04 11.75
CA ALA A 13 -20.42 -30.92 10.85
C ALA A 13 -19.29 -29.99 11.36
N GLY A 14 -19.05 -30.00 12.69
CA GLY A 14 -17.96 -29.22 13.31
C GLY A 14 -16.58 -29.85 13.21
N LEU A 15 -16.46 -31.13 12.85
CA LEU A 15 -15.19 -31.85 12.77
C LEU A 15 -14.58 -31.90 11.37
N LEU A 16 -15.27 -31.37 10.35
CA LEU A 16 -14.75 -31.28 8.96
C LEU A 16 -14.16 -29.91 8.61
N LEU A 17 -14.13 -28.94 9.53
CA LEU A 17 -13.51 -27.63 9.36
C LEU A 17 -12.09 -27.53 9.97
N GLY A 18 -11.54 -28.62 10.47
CA GLY A 18 -10.23 -28.67 11.13
C GLY A 18 -9.11 -29.28 10.30
N GLY A 19 -9.03 -29.03 8.98
CA GLY A 19 -8.04 -29.68 8.12
C GLY A 19 -7.44 -28.85 6.99
N CYS A 20 -7.52 -27.51 7.00
CA CYS A 20 -6.57 -26.69 6.25
C CYS A 20 -5.31 -26.55 7.10
N GLY A 21 -4.43 -27.55 7.04
CA GLY A 21 -3.05 -27.35 7.43
C GLY A 21 -2.51 -26.19 6.59
N ASP A 22 -1.99 -25.19 7.26
CA ASP A 22 -1.35 -24.00 6.71
C ASP A 22 -0.07 -24.45 5.97
N GLN A 23 -0.25 -25.09 4.80
CA GLN A 23 0.85 -25.49 3.92
C GLN A 23 1.32 -24.25 3.24
N GLY A 24 2.55 -23.82 3.57
CA GLY A 24 3.18 -22.69 2.94
C GLY A 24 3.28 -22.88 1.41
N ASP A 25 3.23 -21.76 0.69
CA ASP A 25 3.35 -21.75 -0.76
C ASP A 25 4.73 -22.20 -1.23
N THR A 26 4.78 -22.78 -2.44
CA THR A 26 6.03 -23.12 -3.10
C THR A 26 6.20 -22.25 -4.34
N PHE A 27 7.23 -21.41 -4.36
CA PHE A 27 7.57 -20.51 -5.45
C PHE A 27 8.69 -21.09 -6.30
N ARG A 28 8.48 -21.21 -7.61
CA ARG A 28 9.49 -21.65 -8.56
C ARG A 28 10.30 -20.46 -9.04
N LEU A 29 11.53 -20.32 -8.54
CA LEU A 29 12.49 -19.29 -8.96
C LEU A 29 13.30 -19.79 -10.13
N LEU A 30 13.20 -19.14 -11.30
CA LEU A 30 14.03 -19.47 -12.45
C LEU A 30 15.50 -19.22 -12.15
N ALA A 31 16.33 -20.21 -12.45
CA ALA A 31 17.77 -20.16 -12.20
C ALA A 31 18.41 -18.96 -12.92
N PRO A 32 19.09 -18.05 -12.21
CA PRO A 32 19.79 -16.93 -12.84
C PRO A 32 20.93 -17.40 -13.73
N THR A 33 21.22 -16.65 -14.80
CA THR A 33 22.33 -16.96 -15.71
C THR A 33 23.68 -16.48 -15.18
N GLN A 34 23.72 -15.41 -14.39
CA GLN A 34 24.94 -14.85 -13.82
C GLN A 34 25.40 -15.64 -12.59
N HIS A 35 26.72 -15.80 -12.42
CA HIS A 35 27.30 -16.62 -11.35
C HIS A 35 26.89 -16.14 -9.95
N PHE A 36 27.08 -14.86 -9.66
CA PHE A 36 26.74 -14.30 -8.33
C PHE A 36 25.24 -14.35 -8.04
N ASP A 37 24.39 -14.06 -9.04
CA ASP A 37 22.95 -14.17 -8.87
C ASP A 37 22.49 -15.61 -8.58
N ARG A 38 23.18 -16.63 -9.16
CA ARG A 38 22.92 -18.04 -8.83
C ARG A 38 23.28 -18.38 -7.39
N GLN A 39 24.43 -17.89 -6.93
CA GLN A 39 24.84 -18.07 -5.54
C GLN A 39 23.82 -17.45 -4.58
N ILE A 40 23.43 -16.19 -4.82
CA ILE A 40 22.44 -15.47 -3.99
C ILE A 40 21.08 -16.19 -4.03
N ALA A 41 20.64 -16.65 -5.20
CA ALA A 41 19.39 -17.42 -5.32
C ALA A 41 19.44 -18.72 -4.51
N ALA A 42 20.58 -19.44 -4.52
CA ALA A 42 20.75 -20.65 -3.73
C ALA A 42 20.74 -20.38 -2.22
N GLU A 43 21.39 -19.31 -1.78
CA GLU A 43 21.37 -18.88 -0.38
C GLU A 43 19.95 -18.49 0.06
N LEU A 44 19.21 -17.72 -0.77
CA LEU A 44 17.81 -17.39 -0.53
C LEU A 44 16.96 -18.65 -0.36
N ALA A 45 17.06 -19.60 -1.29
CA ALA A 45 16.32 -20.87 -1.23
C ALA A 45 16.65 -21.66 0.04
N THR A 46 17.94 -21.74 0.43
CA THR A 46 18.38 -22.42 1.65
C THR A 46 17.84 -21.77 2.91
N VAL A 47 17.86 -20.44 2.99
CA VAL A 47 17.31 -19.73 4.15
C VAL A 47 15.79 -19.93 4.27
N PHE A 48 15.07 -19.93 3.14
CA PHE A 48 13.65 -20.27 3.12
C PHE A 48 13.37 -21.68 3.60
N GLU A 49 14.11 -22.68 3.11
CA GLU A 49 13.96 -24.07 3.50
C GLU A 49 14.16 -24.30 5.01
N GLN A 50 15.13 -23.59 5.59
CA GLN A 50 15.48 -23.77 7.01
C GLN A 50 14.59 -22.98 7.97
N ASN A 51 14.02 -21.85 7.55
CA ASN A 51 13.43 -20.88 8.46
C ASN A 51 11.99 -20.46 8.10
N SER A 52 11.40 -21.03 7.04
CA SER A 52 10.09 -20.64 6.53
C SER A 52 9.16 -21.82 6.33
N ARG A 53 7.85 -21.57 6.40
CA ARG A 53 6.82 -22.50 5.93
C ARG A 53 6.70 -22.49 4.40
N HIS A 54 7.02 -21.33 3.78
CA HIS A 54 7.07 -21.21 2.32
C HIS A 54 8.39 -21.78 1.77
N ARG A 55 8.38 -22.20 0.54
CA ARG A 55 9.55 -22.73 -0.13
C ARG A 55 9.86 -21.95 -1.40
N VAL A 56 11.14 -21.70 -1.63
CA VAL A 56 11.66 -21.17 -2.89
C VAL A 56 12.48 -22.28 -3.54
N VAL A 57 11.98 -22.80 -4.68
CA VAL A 57 12.64 -23.90 -5.41
C VAL A 57 13.24 -23.34 -6.68
N ILE A 58 14.56 -23.51 -6.83
CA ILE A 58 15.27 -23.08 -8.04
C ILE A 58 14.98 -24.09 -9.15
N VAL A 59 14.41 -23.61 -10.26
CA VAL A 59 14.13 -24.42 -11.44
C VAL A 59 15.07 -24.04 -12.59
N PRO A 60 15.61 -25.00 -13.33
CA PRO A 60 16.51 -24.72 -14.44
C PRO A 60 15.80 -23.93 -15.54
N LEU A 61 16.57 -23.13 -16.27
CA LEU A 61 16.06 -22.42 -17.44
C LEU A 61 15.68 -23.44 -18.53
N PRO A 62 14.44 -23.44 -19.04
CA PRO A 62 14.01 -24.39 -20.05
C PRO A 62 14.80 -24.23 -21.37
N PRO A 63 14.98 -25.28 -22.14
CA PRO A 63 15.61 -25.18 -23.47
C PRO A 63 14.86 -24.19 -24.38
N GLY A 64 15.63 -23.39 -25.12
CA GLY A 64 15.08 -22.38 -26.05
C GLY A 64 14.87 -20.99 -25.43
N PHE A 65 15.13 -20.83 -24.15
CA PHE A 65 15.13 -19.52 -23.50
C PHE A 65 16.57 -19.10 -23.15
N GLU A 66 16.90 -17.86 -23.50
CA GLU A 66 18.24 -17.31 -23.24
C GLU A 66 18.29 -16.60 -21.86
N THR A 67 17.15 -16.08 -21.38
CA THR A 67 17.08 -15.33 -20.14
C THR A 67 15.94 -15.83 -19.24
N PRO A 68 16.10 -15.75 -17.89
CA PRO A 68 15.02 -16.08 -16.97
C PRO A 68 13.77 -15.24 -17.20
N LEU A 69 13.93 -13.98 -17.63
CA LEU A 69 12.81 -13.07 -17.86
C LEU A 69 11.94 -13.53 -19.05
N GLN A 70 12.54 -14.06 -20.13
CA GLN A 70 11.80 -14.65 -21.24
C GLN A 70 11.02 -15.90 -20.82
N ALA A 71 11.64 -16.78 -20.04
CA ALA A 71 10.99 -17.99 -19.53
C ALA A 71 9.87 -17.66 -18.53
N LEU A 72 10.04 -16.61 -17.72
CA LEU A 72 9.03 -16.12 -16.77
C LEU A 72 7.79 -15.59 -17.51
N GLU A 73 8.01 -14.81 -18.57
CA GLU A 73 6.94 -14.30 -19.43
C GLU A 73 6.11 -15.42 -20.08
N ALA A 74 6.79 -16.54 -20.43
CA ALA A 74 6.17 -17.76 -20.95
C ALA A 74 5.56 -18.67 -19.87
N GLY A 75 5.64 -18.32 -18.56
CA GLY A 75 5.02 -19.07 -17.47
C GLY A 75 5.80 -20.30 -16.97
N HIS A 76 7.08 -20.44 -17.31
CA HIS A 76 7.89 -21.57 -16.89
C HIS A 76 8.39 -21.51 -15.44
N GLY A 77 8.20 -20.38 -14.76
CA GLY A 77 8.47 -20.16 -13.34
C GLY A 77 7.47 -19.21 -12.74
N ASP A 78 7.57 -18.99 -11.43
CA ASP A 78 6.73 -18.03 -10.73
C ASP A 78 7.47 -16.71 -10.47
N LEU A 79 8.80 -16.82 -10.25
CA LEU A 79 9.71 -15.73 -9.92
C LEU A 79 10.97 -15.76 -10.77
N ALA A 80 11.59 -14.60 -10.97
CA ALA A 80 12.94 -14.49 -11.52
C ALA A 80 13.68 -13.31 -10.86
N LEU A 81 15.02 -13.38 -10.89
CA LEU A 81 15.89 -12.25 -10.59
C LEU A 81 16.23 -11.51 -11.88
N THR A 82 16.07 -10.20 -11.88
CA THR A 82 16.43 -9.37 -13.03
C THR A 82 17.01 -8.03 -12.59
N SER A 83 17.84 -7.43 -13.45
CA SER A 83 18.30 -6.07 -13.23
C SER A 83 17.20 -5.06 -13.59
N ASN A 84 17.09 -4.00 -12.84
CA ASN A 84 16.18 -2.89 -13.15
C ASN A 84 16.57 -2.11 -14.44
N THR A 85 17.68 -2.49 -15.09
CA THR A 85 18.06 -1.98 -16.42
C THR A 85 17.35 -2.66 -17.58
N GLN A 86 16.69 -3.80 -17.34
CA GLN A 86 16.02 -4.55 -18.40
C GLN A 86 14.83 -3.77 -18.98
N PRO A 87 14.58 -3.87 -20.29
CA PRO A 87 13.44 -3.21 -20.90
C PRO A 87 12.12 -3.75 -20.34
N TYR A 88 11.12 -2.86 -20.28
CA TYR A 88 9.77 -3.22 -19.84
C TYR A 88 9.21 -4.40 -20.62
N ARG A 89 8.57 -5.33 -19.92
CA ARG A 89 7.83 -6.48 -20.48
C ARG A 89 6.42 -6.50 -19.89
N LYS A 90 5.45 -6.60 -20.78
CA LYS A 90 4.04 -6.61 -20.40
C LYS A 90 3.71 -7.83 -19.53
N GLY A 91 3.07 -7.58 -18.40
CA GLY A 91 2.60 -8.62 -17.48
C GLY A 91 3.63 -9.07 -16.45
N ILE A 92 4.92 -8.81 -16.66
CA ILE A 92 5.92 -8.97 -15.60
C ILE A 92 5.75 -7.86 -14.58
N THR A 93 5.78 -8.22 -13.30
CA THR A 93 5.58 -7.28 -12.20
C THR A 93 6.71 -7.38 -11.17
N THR A 94 7.05 -6.25 -10.56
CA THR A 94 8.04 -6.20 -9.48
C THR A 94 7.41 -6.66 -8.18
N VAL A 95 8.00 -7.67 -7.55
CA VAL A 95 7.69 -8.09 -6.19
C VAL A 95 8.40 -7.17 -5.20
N MET A 96 9.73 -7.08 -5.28
CA MET A 96 10.55 -6.17 -4.48
C MET A 96 11.98 -6.08 -5.01
N PRO A 97 12.73 -5.01 -4.69
CA PRO A 97 14.18 -5.02 -4.86
C PRO A 97 14.81 -5.91 -3.78
N LEU A 98 15.85 -6.64 -4.14
CA LEU A 98 16.55 -7.52 -3.21
C LEU A 98 17.88 -6.94 -2.75
N TYR A 99 18.69 -6.46 -3.69
CA TYR A 99 20.02 -5.92 -3.39
C TYR A 99 20.51 -4.99 -4.51
N PRO A 100 21.39 -4.04 -4.20
CA PRO A 100 22.03 -3.22 -5.22
C PRO A 100 23.11 -4.03 -5.95
N THR A 101 23.16 -3.85 -7.27
CA THR A 101 24.28 -4.27 -8.12
C THR A 101 25.05 -3.02 -8.51
N VAL A 102 26.34 -3.00 -8.22
CA VAL A 102 27.18 -1.80 -8.28
C VAL A 102 28.05 -1.82 -9.53
N LEU A 103 28.19 -0.68 -10.16
CA LEU A 103 29.11 -0.50 -11.28
C LEU A 103 30.54 -0.23 -10.74
N HIS A 104 31.45 -1.17 -10.97
CA HIS A 104 32.87 -1.02 -10.64
C HIS A 104 33.63 -0.66 -11.91
N ILE A 105 34.29 0.47 -11.91
CA ILE A 105 35.19 0.88 -13.01
C ILE A 105 36.61 0.79 -12.46
N VAL A 106 37.39 -0.12 -13.04
CA VAL A 106 38.76 -0.39 -12.60
C VAL A 106 39.71 -0.02 -13.73
N TYR A 107 40.78 0.65 -13.42
CA TYR A 107 41.76 1.08 -14.41
C TYR A 107 43.19 0.75 -14.01
N HIS A 108 44.07 0.57 -14.99
CA HIS A 108 45.47 0.31 -14.73
C HIS A 108 46.13 1.53 -14.12
N ARG A 109 46.94 1.33 -13.08
CA ARG A 109 47.55 2.43 -12.29
C ARG A 109 48.43 3.38 -13.06
N ASP A 110 48.99 2.92 -14.20
CA ASP A 110 49.88 3.72 -15.06
C ASP A 110 49.08 4.74 -15.89
N ARG A 111 47.74 4.60 -15.98
CA ARG A 111 46.86 5.56 -16.63
C ARG A 111 46.52 6.67 -15.67
N LEU A 112 47.27 7.76 -15.78
CA LEU A 112 47.09 8.97 -14.94
C LEU A 112 46.14 9.94 -15.63
N ALA A 113 45.16 10.46 -14.90
CA ALA A 113 44.26 11.54 -15.36
C ALA A 113 43.80 12.34 -14.14
N ASP A 114 43.44 13.58 -14.36
CA ASP A 114 42.94 14.55 -13.37
C ASP A 114 41.43 14.47 -13.13
N SER A 115 40.73 13.70 -13.97
CA SER A 115 39.29 13.53 -13.85
C SER A 115 38.81 12.21 -14.45
N ALA A 116 37.63 11.74 -14.04
CA ALA A 116 37.01 10.55 -14.58
C ALA A 116 36.77 10.65 -16.11
N VAL A 117 36.42 11.86 -16.59
CA VAL A 117 36.19 12.11 -18.02
C VAL A 117 37.48 11.92 -18.81
N ASN A 118 38.61 12.52 -18.34
CA ASN A 118 39.91 12.42 -19.01
C ASN A 118 40.50 11.01 -18.92
N LEU A 119 40.20 10.28 -17.84
CA LEU A 119 40.63 8.89 -17.70
C LEU A 119 39.93 7.98 -18.70
N LEU A 120 38.65 8.17 -18.95
CA LEU A 120 37.89 7.34 -19.89
C LEU A 120 38.10 7.74 -21.35
N ARG A 121 38.37 9.00 -21.64
CA ARG A 121 38.59 9.48 -23.00
C ARG A 121 39.79 8.82 -23.67
N GLY A 122 39.58 8.22 -24.84
CA GLY A 122 40.61 7.49 -25.62
C GLY A 122 41.04 6.18 -24.99
N ALA A 123 40.39 5.72 -23.91
CA ALA A 123 40.73 4.46 -23.22
C ALA A 123 40.32 3.24 -24.05
N THR A 124 41.09 2.16 -23.91
CA THR A 124 40.66 0.82 -24.27
C THR A 124 39.90 0.21 -23.10
N ILE A 125 38.61 -0.07 -23.31
CA ILE A 125 37.69 -0.45 -22.24
C ILE A 125 37.12 -1.86 -22.48
N ASN A 126 37.25 -2.74 -21.50
CA ASN A 126 36.50 -3.97 -21.44
C ASN A 126 35.26 -3.77 -20.54
N ALA A 127 34.08 -3.70 -21.15
CA ALA A 127 32.80 -3.64 -20.48
C ALA A 127 31.91 -4.87 -20.73
N GLY A 128 32.53 -5.96 -21.22
CA GLY A 128 31.83 -7.16 -21.66
C GLY A 128 31.20 -7.03 -23.05
N PRO A 129 30.55 -8.07 -23.56
CA PRO A 129 30.00 -8.13 -24.90
C PRO A 129 28.88 -7.10 -25.12
N VAL A 130 28.60 -6.78 -26.37
CA VAL A 130 27.48 -5.92 -26.77
C VAL A 130 26.17 -6.44 -26.18
N GLY A 131 25.42 -5.57 -25.55
CA GLY A 131 24.16 -5.91 -24.88
C GLY A 131 24.31 -6.43 -23.43
N SER A 132 25.54 -6.57 -22.91
CA SER A 132 25.73 -6.84 -21.48
C SER A 132 25.28 -5.64 -20.63
N ALA A 133 24.88 -5.92 -19.39
CA ALA A 133 24.42 -4.88 -18.47
C ALA A 133 25.53 -3.88 -18.14
N SER A 134 26.77 -4.35 -17.96
CA SER A 134 27.94 -3.47 -17.70
C SER A 134 28.21 -2.51 -18.86
N ARG A 135 28.11 -3.01 -20.11
CA ARG A 135 28.32 -2.16 -21.30
C ARG A 135 27.19 -1.15 -21.49
N THR A 136 25.95 -1.58 -21.29
CA THR A 136 24.78 -0.67 -21.35
C THR A 136 24.87 0.43 -20.30
N LEU A 137 25.18 0.09 -19.04
CA LEU A 137 25.35 1.05 -17.98
C LEU A 137 26.52 2.01 -18.23
N LEU A 138 27.65 1.49 -18.72
CA LEU A 138 28.78 2.36 -19.08
C LEU A 138 28.40 3.36 -20.17
N ALA A 139 27.66 2.93 -21.20
CA ALA A 139 27.19 3.83 -22.25
C ALA A 139 26.31 4.97 -21.70
N GLU A 140 25.40 4.67 -20.75
CA GLU A 140 24.59 5.66 -20.06
C GLU A 140 25.45 6.63 -19.21
N ILE A 141 26.49 6.13 -18.54
CA ILE A 141 27.45 6.95 -17.80
C ILE A 141 28.28 7.84 -18.75
N LEU A 142 28.76 7.32 -19.87
CA LEU A 142 29.49 8.12 -20.87
C LEU A 142 28.65 9.31 -21.36
N VAL A 143 27.37 9.08 -21.66
CA VAL A 143 26.43 10.18 -22.01
C VAL A 143 26.34 11.20 -20.89
N SER A 144 26.27 10.76 -19.63
CA SER A 144 26.22 11.65 -18.47
C SER A 144 27.50 12.46 -18.28
N LEU A 145 28.63 11.88 -18.66
CA LEU A 145 29.94 12.54 -18.65
C LEU A 145 30.19 13.42 -19.92
N ALA A 146 29.20 13.54 -20.79
CA ALA A 146 29.32 14.21 -22.09
C ALA A 146 30.42 13.60 -22.99
N LEU A 147 30.65 12.30 -22.85
CA LEU A 147 31.51 11.51 -23.72
C LEU A 147 30.68 10.74 -24.73
N ARG A 148 31.12 10.72 -26.00
CA ARG A 148 30.50 9.87 -27.03
C ARG A 148 31.16 8.50 -27.02
N GLU A 149 30.42 7.47 -27.45
CA GLU A 149 30.92 6.12 -27.51
C GLU A 149 32.14 5.99 -28.46
N GLU A 150 32.23 6.86 -29.49
CA GLU A 150 33.37 6.88 -30.42
C GLU A 150 34.65 7.46 -29.78
N GLU A 151 34.56 8.12 -28.63
CA GLU A 151 35.71 8.64 -27.88
C GLU A 151 36.39 7.60 -27.01
N VAL A 152 35.86 6.35 -26.96
CA VAL A 152 36.44 5.19 -26.26
C VAL A 152 36.59 4.02 -27.22
N THR A 153 37.50 3.10 -26.94
CA THR A 153 37.67 1.89 -27.73
C THR A 153 37.25 0.67 -26.93
N PHE A 154 36.17 0.01 -27.33
CA PHE A 154 35.75 -1.22 -26.66
C PHE A 154 36.59 -2.41 -27.16
N VAL A 155 36.99 -3.23 -26.20
CA VAL A 155 37.74 -4.47 -26.47
C VAL A 155 37.04 -5.62 -25.73
N ASP A 156 36.89 -6.75 -26.41
CA ASP A 156 36.24 -7.93 -25.89
C ASP A 156 37.23 -9.11 -25.89
N GLY A 157 37.14 -9.97 -24.86
CA GLY A 157 37.85 -11.23 -24.77
C GLY A 157 39.12 -11.22 -23.89
N PRO A 158 39.59 -12.41 -23.50
CA PRO A 158 40.62 -12.58 -22.47
C PRO A 158 42.05 -12.22 -22.95
N GLN A 159 42.27 -12.00 -24.23
CA GLN A 159 43.59 -11.64 -24.78
C GLN A 159 43.79 -10.12 -24.89
N ALA A 160 42.73 -9.33 -24.78
CA ALA A 160 42.80 -7.88 -24.74
C ALA A 160 43.29 -7.44 -23.36
N LYS A 161 44.36 -6.63 -23.34
CA LYS A 161 44.77 -5.94 -22.11
C LYS A 161 44.08 -4.58 -22.07
N PRO A 162 42.90 -4.47 -21.44
CA PRO A 162 42.18 -3.21 -21.37
C PRO A 162 42.89 -2.27 -20.41
N GLU A 163 42.87 -0.97 -20.72
CA GLU A 163 43.33 0.04 -19.76
C GLU A 163 42.28 0.27 -18.66
N VAL A 164 41.01 0.02 -19.00
CA VAL A 164 39.86 0.15 -18.10
C VAL A 164 38.99 -1.11 -18.21
N SER A 165 38.57 -1.63 -17.08
CA SER A 165 37.60 -2.73 -16.99
C SER A 165 36.36 -2.27 -16.23
N VAL A 166 35.19 -2.63 -16.74
CA VAL A 166 33.91 -2.26 -16.15
C VAL A 166 33.15 -3.51 -15.74
N LEU A 167 32.89 -3.62 -14.45
CA LEU A 167 32.24 -4.76 -13.81
C LEU A 167 30.92 -4.31 -13.19
N TYR A 168 29.84 -5.00 -13.47
CA TYR A 168 28.53 -4.74 -12.87
C TYR A 168 28.17 -5.94 -12.00
N LEU A 169 28.49 -5.83 -10.70
CA LEU A 169 28.47 -6.95 -9.74
C LEU A 169 27.85 -6.52 -8.42
N PRO A 170 27.15 -7.45 -7.72
CA PRO A 170 26.76 -7.23 -6.32
C PRO A 170 28.01 -7.16 -5.43
N ILE A 171 27.90 -6.47 -4.29
CA ILE A 171 29.04 -6.35 -3.36
C ILE A 171 29.20 -7.64 -2.55
N ILE A 172 29.95 -8.57 -3.11
CA ILE A 172 30.43 -9.81 -2.46
C ILE A 172 31.95 -9.71 -2.41
N PRO A 173 32.55 -9.36 -1.24
CA PRO A 173 33.97 -9.01 -1.17
C PRO A 173 34.93 -10.04 -1.73
N GLU A 174 34.77 -11.31 -1.36
CA GLU A 174 35.63 -12.40 -1.84
C GLU A 174 35.47 -12.61 -3.34
N GLY A 175 34.22 -12.52 -3.85
CA GLY A 175 33.91 -12.70 -5.26
C GLY A 175 34.50 -11.58 -6.13
N ILE A 176 34.39 -10.32 -5.69
CA ILE A 176 34.98 -9.20 -6.41
C ILE A 176 36.51 -9.29 -6.37
N ARG A 177 37.09 -9.66 -5.23
CA ARG A 177 38.53 -9.84 -5.13
C ARG A 177 39.04 -10.91 -6.11
N ALA A 178 38.38 -12.06 -6.20
CA ALA A 178 38.74 -13.10 -7.14
C ALA A 178 38.71 -12.62 -8.60
N VAL A 179 37.69 -11.80 -8.96
CA VAL A 179 37.60 -11.22 -10.32
C VAL A 179 38.73 -10.20 -10.54
N LEU A 180 39.07 -9.37 -9.56
CA LEU A 180 40.16 -8.40 -9.69
C LEU A 180 41.53 -9.07 -9.84
N ASP A 181 41.75 -10.19 -9.15
CA ASP A 181 42.99 -10.95 -9.25
C ASP A 181 43.23 -11.58 -10.66
N GLU A 182 42.16 -11.77 -11.45
CA GLU A 182 42.25 -12.16 -12.87
C GLU A 182 42.79 -11.03 -13.77
N TYR A 183 42.64 -9.77 -13.40
CA TYR A 183 43.08 -8.60 -14.18
C TYR A 183 44.54 -8.19 -13.91
N GLY A 184 45.11 -8.61 -12.79
CA GLY A 184 46.51 -8.33 -12.46
C GLY A 184 46.83 -8.48 -10.97
N ALA A 185 48.10 -8.24 -10.64
CA ALA A 185 48.55 -8.28 -9.26
C ALA A 185 47.91 -7.15 -8.41
N PRO A 186 47.73 -7.38 -7.08
CA PRO A 186 47.29 -6.35 -6.18
C PRO A 186 48.12 -5.05 -6.31
N GLY A 187 47.45 -3.92 -6.52
CA GLY A 187 48.09 -2.61 -6.70
C GLY A 187 48.40 -2.22 -8.13
N GLU A 188 48.19 -3.08 -9.14
CA GLU A 188 48.29 -2.71 -10.56
C GLU A 188 47.04 -1.96 -11.05
N TYR A 189 45.91 -2.14 -10.36
CA TYR A 189 44.64 -1.51 -10.68
C TYR A 189 44.16 -0.61 -9.56
N ARG A 190 43.40 0.42 -9.95
CA ARG A 190 42.68 1.33 -9.04
C ARG A 190 41.22 1.41 -9.43
N PHE A 191 40.36 1.75 -8.47
CA PHE A 191 38.97 2.06 -8.74
C PHE A 191 38.81 3.51 -9.21
N LEU A 192 38.03 3.72 -10.26
CA LEU A 192 37.64 5.05 -10.71
C LEU A 192 36.46 5.54 -9.90
N SER A 193 36.62 6.69 -9.24
CA SER A 193 35.50 7.42 -8.67
C SER A 193 34.91 8.38 -9.69
N LEU A 194 33.58 8.43 -9.78
CA LEU A 194 32.86 9.35 -10.67
C LEU A 194 32.74 10.79 -10.10
N GLY A 195 33.32 11.03 -8.93
CA GLY A 195 33.33 12.28 -8.22
C GLY A 195 33.67 12.07 -6.74
N SER A 196 33.48 13.08 -5.91
CA SER A 196 33.60 13.00 -4.47
C SER A 196 32.25 12.64 -3.82
N PRO A 197 32.19 11.83 -2.73
CA PRO A 197 30.96 11.49 -2.06
C PRO A 197 30.14 12.69 -1.55
N ASP A 198 30.77 13.80 -1.23
CA ASP A 198 30.14 15.05 -0.80
C ASP A 198 29.49 15.84 -1.97
N GLU A 199 29.76 15.45 -3.20
CA GLU A 199 29.12 16.05 -4.38
C GLU A 199 27.73 15.52 -4.67
N ILE A 200 27.26 14.49 -3.99
CA ILE A 200 25.89 13.94 -4.14
C ILE A 200 24.87 15.02 -3.74
N GLY A 201 23.95 15.34 -4.65
CA GLY A 201 22.94 16.37 -4.44
C GLY A 201 23.42 17.82 -4.64
N SER A 202 24.66 18.03 -5.11
CA SER A 202 25.24 19.34 -5.36
C SER A 202 25.07 19.83 -6.81
N GLY A 203 24.47 19.04 -7.68
CA GLY A 203 24.39 19.28 -9.13
C GLY A 203 25.61 18.74 -9.88
N SER A 204 26.28 17.76 -9.35
CA SER A 204 27.47 17.10 -9.89
C SER A 204 27.18 16.22 -11.11
N LEU A 205 28.24 15.62 -11.67
CA LEU A 205 28.11 14.67 -12.78
C LEU A 205 27.31 13.42 -12.38
N ILE A 206 27.42 12.97 -11.13
CA ILE A 206 26.64 11.82 -10.64
C ILE A 206 25.15 12.17 -10.54
N ASP A 207 24.81 13.38 -10.08
CA ASP A 207 23.43 13.84 -10.02
C ASP A 207 22.81 13.95 -11.43
N ARG A 208 23.63 14.39 -12.41
CA ARG A 208 23.22 14.39 -13.81
C ARG A 208 22.95 12.99 -14.34
N ALA A 209 23.79 12.00 -13.98
CA ALA A 209 23.60 10.61 -14.39
C ALA A 209 22.27 10.05 -13.85
N ILE A 210 21.96 10.32 -12.60
CA ILE A 210 20.71 9.90 -11.93
C ILE A 210 19.50 10.62 -12.54
N LEU A 211 19.62 11.93 -12.83
CA LEU A 211 18.55 12.71 -13.47
C LEU A 211 18.21 12.19 -14.87
N LEU A 212 19.23 11.80 -15.65
CA LEU A 212 19.04 11.24 -16.99
C LEU A 212 18.54 9.80 -16.96
N ASN A 213 18.86 9.05 -15.90
CA ASN A 213 18.44 7.68 -15.72
C ASN A 213 17.97 7.43 -14.27
N PRO A 214 16.68 7.63 -13.96
CA PRO A 214 16.14 7.50 -12.60
C PRO A 214 16.25 6.10 -11.97
N ARG A 215 16.67 5.08 -12.73
CA ARG A 215 16.94 3.72 -12.22
C ARG A 215 18.30 3.62 -11.53
N LEU A 216 19.17 4.60 -11.74
CA LEU A 216 20.46 4.68 -11.08
C LEU A 216 20.29 5.30 -9.70
N SER A 217 21.00 4.77 -8.74
CA SER A 217 21.20 5.38 -7.42
C SER A 217 22.69 5.68 -7.19
N PRO A 218 23.04 6.76 -6.47
CA PRO A 218 24.42 7.03 -6.12
C PRO A 218 24.86 5.96 -5.10
N PHE A 219 26.07 5.45 -5.26
CA PHE A 219 26.63 4.46 -4.37
C PHE A 219 28.07 4.81 -4.03
N VAL A 220 28.40 4.74 -2.73
CA VAL A 220 29.76 4.94 -2.26
C VAL A 220 30.31 3.60 -1.78
N ILE A 221 31.38 3.12 -2.43
CA ILE A 221 32.12 1.95 -1.98
C ILE A 221 33.10 2.42 -0.90
N PRO A 222 32.94 1.96 0.36
CA PRO A 222 33.84 2.38 1.45
C PRO A 222 35.27 1.87 1.27
N VAL A 223 36.20 2.54 1.92
CA VAL A 223 37.59 2.08 2.02
C VAL A 223 37.65 0.67 2.60
N GLY A 224 38.46 -0.18 2.00
CA GLY A 224 38.69 -1.52 2.52
C GLY A 224 37.56 -2.52 2.32
N THR A 225 36.54 -2.19 1.50
CA THR A 225 35.40 -3.09 1.24
C THR A 225 35.85 -4.44 0.67
N TYR A 226 36.95 -4.47 -0.10
CA TYR A 226 37.51 -5.66 -0.73
C TYR A 226 38.91 -6.00 -0.15
N GLY A 227 39.02 -6.01 1.17
CA GLY A 227 40.28 -6.21 1.89
C GLY A 227 41.07 -4.91 2.00
N ASP A 228 42.15 -4.75 1.22
CA ASP A 228 42.97 -3.55 1.15
C ASP A 228 42.48 -2.53 0.09
N LEU A 229 41.40 -2.86 -0.62
CA LEU A 229 40.83 -2.05 -1.70
C LEU A 229 39.37 -1.68 -1.42
N PRO A 230 38.88 -0.54 -1.95
CA PRO A 230 39.66 0.60 -2.43
C PRO A 230 40.40 1.32 -1.29
N GLN A 231 41.45 2.08 -1.60
CA GLN A 231 42.20 2.87 -0.61
C GLN A 231 41.52 4.20 -0.24
N GLU A 232 40.63 4.68 -1.10
CA GLU A 232 39.81 5.90 -0.91
C GLU A 232 38.33 5.55 -1.19
N PRO A 233 37.37 6.30 -0.64
CA PRO A 233 35.96 6.07 -0.96
C PRO A 233 35.72 6.25 -2.46
N VAL A 234 34.99 5.36 -3.09
CA VAL A 234 34.68 5.40 -4.53
C VAL A 234 33.22 5.73 -4.72
N LEU A 235 32.94 6.91 -5.28
CA LEU A 235 31.60 7.28 -5.73
C LEU A 235 31.32 6.62 -7.08
N THR A 236 30.24 5.88 -7.17
CA THR A 236 29.78 5.20 -8.37
C THR A 236 28.25 5.13 -8.40
N VAL A 237 27.69 4.34 -9.29
CA VAL A 237 26.24 4.09 -9.37
C VAL A 237 25.91 2.64 -9.06
N ALA A 238 24.73 2.44 -8.52
CA ALA A 238 24.13 1.14 -8.34
C ALA A 238 22.75 1.09 -9.02
N VAL A 239 22.35 -0.13 -9.36
CA VAL A 239 21.00 -0.45 -9.84
C VAL A 239 20.47 -1.64 -9.06
N ASP A 240 19.22 -1.58 -8.66
CA ASP A 240 18.61 -2.66 -7.90
C ASP A 240 18.43 -3.92 -8.75
N LYS A 241 18.77 -5.06 -8.15
CA LYS A 241 18.33 -6.36 -8.59
C LYS A 241 16.93 -6.59 -8.06
N LEU A 242 15.99 -6.78 -8.97
CA LEU A 242 14.58 -6.96 -8.66
C LEU A 242 14.23 -8.46 -8.62
N LEU A 243 13.42 -8.82 -7.63
CA LEU A 243 12.61 -10.01 -7.68
C LEU A 243 11.33 -9.66 -8.44
N VAL A 244 11.09 -10.35 -9.55
CA VAL A 244 9.93 -10.14 -10.41
C VAL A 244 9.09 -11.41 -10.49
N SER A 245 7.80 -11.24 -10.75
CA SER A 245 6.85 -12.34 -10.87
C SER A 245 6.27 -12.46 -12.28
N ARG A 246 5.81 -13.68 -12.61
CA ARG A 246 5.04 -13.95 -13.83
C ARG A 246 3.70 -13.23 -13.83
N PRO A 247 3.08 -13.05 -15.01
CA PRO A 247 1.71 -12.56 -15.10
C PRO A 247 0.74 -13.42 -14.29
N GLY A 248 -0.12 -12.76 -13.49
CA GLY A 248 -1.20 -13.41 -12.75
C GLY A 248 -0.77 -14.33 -11.60
N LEU A 249 0.40 -14.12 -11.00
CA LEU A 249 0.72 -14.71 -9.70
C LEU A 249 -0.26 -14.14 -8.66
N ASP A 250 -0.67 -14.95 -7.69
CA ASP A 250 -1.68 -14.55 -6.68
C ASP A 250 -1.22 -13.38 -5.80
N ASP A 251 -2.11 -12.42 -5.58
CA ASP A 251 -1.80 -11.21 -4.83
C ASP A 251 -1.50 -11.48 -3.35
N ALA A 252 -2.24 -12.40 -2.73
CA ALA A 252 -2.03 -12.80 -1.34
C ALA A 252 -0.71 -13.56 -1.18
N ALA A 253 -0.39 -14.46 -2.12
CA ALA A 253 0.86 -15.19 -2.10
C ALA A 253 2.08 -14.26 -2.23
N VAL A 254 2.00 -13.20 -3.06
CA VAL A 254 3.08 -12.20 -3.17
C VAL A 254 3.16 -11.33 -1.92
N TYR A 255 2.02 -10.93 -1.34
CA TYR A 255 1.99 -10.20 -0.07
C TYR A 255 2.70 -10.97 1.04
N ASP A 256 2.37 -12.27 1.20
CA ASP A 256 2.96 -13.15 2.21
C ASP A 256 4.44 -13.42 1.93
N LEU A 257 4.84 -13.59 0.66
CA LEU A 257 6.24 -13.76 0.27
C LEU A 257 7.11 -12.57 0.69
N ILE A 258 6.63 -11.33 0.47
CA ILE A 258 7.37 -10.12 0.85
C ILE A 258 7.50 -10.04 2.38
N GLY A 259 6.40 -10.32 3.11
CA GLY A 259 6.41 -10.38 4.57
C GLY A 259 7.43 -11.38 5.08
N GLU A 260 7.51 -12.54 4.45
CA GLU A 260 8.43 -13.60 4.80
C GLU A 260 9.91 -13.25 4.48
N ILE A 261 10.19 -12.68 3.30
CA ILE A 261 11.55 -12.20 2.97
C ILE A 261 12.02 -11.16 4.00
N ARG A 262 11.16 -10.22 4.39
CA ARG A 262 11.50 -9.22 5.41
C ARG A 262 11.72 -9.84 6.80
N ARG A 263 10.91 -10.82 7.17
CA ARG A 263 11.08 -11.58 8.42
C ARG A 263 12.41 -12.34 8.44
N LEU A 264 12.82 -12.89 7.31
CA LEU A 264 14.07 -13.63 7.14
C LEU A 264 15.30 -12.75 6.91
N GLN A 265 15.14 -11.43 6.79
CA GLN A 265 16.24 -10.49 6.55
C GLN A 265 17.43 -10.68 7.51
N PRO A 266 17.27 -10.91 8.84
CA PRO A 266 18.41 -11.15 9.71
C PRO A 266 19.19 -12.43 9.33
N ALA A 267 18.51 -13.49 8.94
CA ALA A 267 19.13 -14.73 8.50
C ALA A 267 19.87 -14.57 7.15
N LEU A 268 19.24 -13.84 6.20
CA LEU A 268 19.85 -13.48 4.93
C LEU A 268 21.08 -12.58 5.11
N ALA A 269 20.99 -11.57 6.00
CA ALA A 269 22.11 -10.69 6.31
C ALA A 269 23.25 -11.41 7.04
N ALA A 270 22.99 -12.53 7.71
CA ALA A 270 24.05 -13.35 8.29
C ALA A 270 24.87 -14.09 7.22
N THR A 271 24.28 -14.42 6.04
CA THR A 271 24.99 -15.03 4.93
C THR A 271 25.72 -14.00 4.07
N GLN A 272 25.05 -12.88 3.75
CA GLN A 272 25.59 -11.80 2.91
C GLN A 272 25.27 -10.42 3.52
N PRO A 273 26.05 -9.95 4.52
CA PRO A 273 25.72 -8.75 5.26
C PRO A 273 25.60 -7.50 4.39
N LEU A 274 26.49 -7.34 3.41
CA LEU A 274 26.54 -6.14 2.57
C LEU A 274 25.40 -6.07 1.54
N LEU A 275 24.78 -7.21 1.23
CA LEU A 275 23.68 -7.26 0.25
C LEU A 275 22.32 -7.06 0.92
N PHE A 276 22.06 -7.76 2.02
CA PHE A 276 20.71 -7.89 2.56
C PHE A 276 20.37 -6.94 3.72
N GLN A 277 21.30 -6.09 4.17
CA GLN A 277 20.98 -5.05 5.14
C GLN A 277 19.94 -4.03 4.64
N GLY A 278 19.90 -3.80 3.33
CA GLY A 278 18.97 -2.88 2.68
C GLY A 278 17.54 -3.40 2.51
N LEU A 279 17.28 -4.70 2.69
CA LEU A 279 15.94 -5.30 2.50
C LEU A 279 14.83 -4.71 3.38
N ALA A 280 15.19 -4.12 4.52
CA ALA A 280 14.25 -3.49 5.44
C ALA A 280 13.82 -2.08 4.99
N ARG A 281 14.49 -1.48 4.00
CA ARG A 281 14.16 -0.13 3.52
C ARG A 281 12.85 -0.13 2.73
N GLU A 282 12.13 0.96 2.78
CA GLU A 282 10.98 1.18 1.94
C GLU A 282 11.41 1.22 0.47
N PHE A 283 10.58 0.61 -0.37
CA PHE A 283 10.82 0.54 -1.80
C PHE A 283 10.12 1.72 -2.51
N ASP A 284 10.91 2.53 -3.19
CA ASP A 284 10.38 3.52 -4.12
C ASP A 284 10.09 2.86 -5.48
N ALA A 285 8.81 2.61 -5.74
CA ALA A 285 8.35 2.00 -6.99
C ALA A 285 8.52 2.92 -8.20
N SER A 286 8.74 4.23 -8.01
CA SER A 286 8.84 5.21 -9.11
C SER A 286 10.03 4.96 -10.02
N GLY A 287 11.12 4.40 -9.48
CA GLY A 287 12.31 4.00 -10.23
C GLY A 287 12.27 2.61 -10.85
N SER A 288 11.20 1.83 -10.66
CA SER A 288 11.12 0.46 -11.18
C SER A 288 10.71 0.44 -12.66
N THR A 289 11.42 -0.36 -13.47
CA THR A 289 11.06 -0.60 -14.87
C THR A 289 9.74 -1.37 -15.01
N PHE A 290 9.47 -2.30 -14.10
CA PHE A 290 8.25 -3.10 -14.11
C PHE A 290 7.24 -2.53 -13.11
N VAL A 291 5.96 -2.62 -13.45
CA VAL A 291 4.87 -2.21 -12.56
C VAL A 291 4.94 -3.01 -11.26
N LEU A 292 4.67 -2.37 -10.14
CA LEU A 292 4.62 -3.05 -8.86
C LEU A 292 3.46 -4.06 -8.84
N HIS A 293 3.73 -5.28 -8.34
CA HIS A 293 2.69 -6.30 -8.19
C HIS A 293 1.59 -5.84 -7.22
N PRO A 294 0.29 -6.11 -7.47
CA PRO A 294 -0.77 -5.65 -6.55
C PRO A 294 -0.57 -6.12 -5.11
N GLY A 295 -0.13 -7.37 -4.89
CA GLY A 295 0.23 -7.86 -3.56
C GLY A 295 1.39 -7.10 -2.92
N ALA A 296 2.39 -6.68 -3.70
CA ALA A 296 3.48 -5.83 -3.23
C ALA A 296 3.00 -4.41 -2.90
N GLN A 297 2.10 -3.86 -3.70
CA GLN A 297 1.47 -2.58 -3.42
C GLN A 297 0.66 -2.63 -2.12
N ALA A 298 -0.16 -3.67 -1.93
CA ALA A 298 -0.91 -3.88 -0.69
C ALA A 298 0.02 -3.99 0.53
N PHE A 299 1.16 -4.69 0.38
CA PHE A 299 2.15 -4.79 1.44
C PHE A 299 2.80 -3.45 1.80
N THR A 300 3.11 -2.62 0.81
CA THR A 300 3.69 -1.29 1.02
C THR A 300 2.70 -0.35 1.72
N GLN A 301 1.41 -0.47 1.39
CA GLN A 301 0.33 0.35 1.95
C GLN A 301 -0.25 -0.20 3.27
N ARG A 302 0.25 -1.32 3.80
CA ARG A 302 -0.30 -1.97 5.02
C ARG A 302 -0.29 -1.07 6.26
N ASP A 303 0.68 -0.17 6.36
CA ASP A 303 0.85 0.76 7.49
C ASP A 303 0.13 2.10 7.23
N GLU A 304 -0.47 2.30 6.04
CA GLU A 304 -1.30 3.46 5.76
C GLU A 304 -2.66 3.30 6.44
N PRO A 305 -3.16 4.36 7.11
CA PRO A 305 -4.48 4.30 7.75
C PRO A 305 -5.55 3.99 6.69
N THR A 306 -6.36 2.99 6.95
CA THR A 306 -7.49 2.62 6.10
C THR A 306 -8.43 3.81 5.92
N LEU A 307 -9.22 3.83 4.84
CA LEU A 307 -10.24 4.88 4.63
C LEU A 307 -11.16 5.00 5.85
N TYR A 308 -11.47 3.88 6.51
CA TYR A 308 -12.29 3.88 7.72
C TYR A 308 -11.58 4.59 8.88
N GLU A 309 -10.31 4.31 9.14
CA GLU A 309 -9.54 4.99 10.19
C GLU A 309 -9.35 6.48 9.88
N ARG A 310 -9.10 6.82 8.62
CA ARG A 310 -8.92 8.20 8.17
C ARG A 310 -10.20 9.03 8.29
N TYR A 311 -11.38 8.41 8.11
CA TYR A 311 -12.67 9.09 8.14
C TYR A 311 -13.53 8.70 9.34
N SER A 312 -13.05 7.88 10.29
CA SER A 312 -13.80 7.46 11.47
C SER A 312 -14.32 8.64 12.28
N GLY A 313 -13.52 9.68 12.48
CA GLY A 313 -13.94 10.90 13.17
C GLY A 313 -15.08 11.66 12.45
N VAL A 314 -15.07 11.69 11.12
CA VAL A 314 -16.14 12.32 10.32
C VAL A 314 -17.43 11.49 10.38
N ALA A 315 -17.31 10.15 10.32
CA ALA A 315 -18.45 9.25 10.44
C ALA A 315 -19.12 9.37 11.81
N GLU A 316 -18.37 9.49 12.90
CA GLU A 316 -18.88 9.69 14.25
C GLU A 316 -19.64 11.01 14.38
N VAL A 317 -19.11 12.09 13.83
CA VAL A 317 -19.80 13.41 13.82
C VAL A 317 -21.09 13.34 13.03
N LEU A 318 -21.12 12.67 11.87
CA LEU A 318 -22.33 12.50 11.06
C LEU A 318 -23.40 11.67 11.79
N VAL A 319 -23.04 10.58 12.42
CA VAL A 319 -23.96 9.76 13.22
C VAL A 319 -24.53 10.57 14.38
N THR A 320 -23.69 11.32 15.10
CA THR A 320 -24.13 12.19 16.21
C THR A 320 -25.09 13.26 15.72
N LEU A 321 -24.84 13.87 14.59
CA LEU A 321 -25.70 14.89 13.98
C LEU A 321 -27.06 14.31 13.58
N VAL A 322 -27.08 13.12 12.97
CA VAL A 322 -28.33 12.42 12.61
C VAL A 322 -29.15 12.09 13.86
N ILE A 323 -28.52 11.55 14.90
CA ILE A 323 -29.20 11.27 16.19
C ILE A 323 -29.75 12.56 16.79
N GLY A 324 -28.98 13.66 16.78
CA GLY A 324 -29.41 14.96 17.25
C GLY A 324 -30.62 15.48 16.48
N LEU A 325 -30.64 15.42 15.18
CA LEU A 325 -31.75 15.85 14.33
C LEU A 325 -33.02 15.01 14.57
N VAL A 326 -32.88 13.68 14.64
CA VAL A 326 -33.99 12.77 14.91
C VAL A 326 -34.59 13.04 16.31
N SER A 327 -33.74 13.15 17.33
CA SER A 327 -34.15 13.42 18.72
C SER A 327 -34.78 14.78 18.86
N GLY A 328 -34.19 15.81 18.26
CA GLY A 328 -34.75 17.17 18.24
C GLY A 328 -36.07 17.23 17.51
N GLY A 329 -36.21 16.60 16.36
CA GLY A 329 -37.46 16.48 15.60
C GLY A 329 -38.57 15.81 16.42
N TYR A 330 -38.25 14.70 17.09
CA TYR A 330 -39.19 14.01 17.98
C TYR A 330 -39.65 14.88 19.15
N ALA A 331 -38.70 15.59 19.78
CA ALA A 331 -39.04 16.54 20.89
C ALA A 331 -39.97 17.63 20.42
N VAL A 332 -39.74 18.22 19.25
CA VAL A 332 -40.63 19.27 18.68
C VAL A 332 -42.02 18.71 18.42
N ILE A 333 -42.15 17.54 17.83
CA ILE A 333 -43.45 16.88 17.59
C ILE A 333 -44.16 16.65 18.91
N GLN A 334 -43.47 16.19 19.93
CA GLN A 334 -44.09 15.97 21.27
C GLN A 334 -44.54 17.25 21.94
N ILE A 335 -43.79 18.36 21.83
CA ILE A 335 -44.19 19.66 22.34
C ILE A 335 -45.42 20.18 21.62
N VAL A 336 -45.50 20.08 20.30
CA VAL A 336 -46.66 20.49 19.51
C VAL A 336 -47.89 19.68 19.89
N ASN A 337 -47.76 18.38 20.02
CA ASN A 337 -48.88 17.51 20.42
C ASN A 337 -49.36 17.79 21.85
N ARG A 338 -48.47 18.06 22.80
CA ARG A 338 -48.84 18.49 24.17
C ARG A 338 -49.59 19.84 24.16
N ARG A 339 -49.12 20.81 23.38
CA ARG A 339 -49.80 22.10 23.26
C ARG A 339 -51.20 21.99 22.65
N ARG A 340 -51.41 21.10 21.69
CA ARG A 340 -52.74 20.81 21.11
C ARG A 340 -53.67 20.18 22.14
N LYS A 341 -53.19 19.24 22.96
CA LYS A 341 -53.98 18.60 24.03
C LYS A 341 -54.34 19.55 25.15
N ASN A 342 -53.40 20.36 25.65
CA ASN A 342 -53.66 21.32 26.74
C ASN A 342 -54.70 22.40 26.37
N ARG A 343 -54.93 22.69 25.07
CA ARG A 343 -55.94 23.65 24.65
C ARG A 343 -57.37 23.12 24.80
N ILE A 344 -57.57 21.84 24.56
CA ILE A 344 -58.92 21.23 24.73
C ILE A 344 -59.31 21.22 26.23
N ASP A 345 -58.34 21.04 27.13
CA ASP A 345 -58.59 21.03 28.56
C ASP A 345 -59.15 22.38 29.06
N GLY A 346 -58.77 23.50 28.41
CA GLY A 346 -59.35 24.82 28.67
C GLY A 346 -60.85 24.86 28.36
N PHE A 347 -61.27 24.34 27.23
CA PHE A 347 -62.70 24.28 26.86
C PHE A 347 -63.51 23.41 27.79
N TYR A 348 -62.97 22.31 28.34
CA TYR A 348 -63.62 21.49 29.36
C TYR A 348 -63.90 22.32 30.62
N THR A 349 -62.88 23.08 31.08
CA THR A 349 -62.99 23.87 32.26
C THR A 349 -64.07 24.93 32.13
N ASP A 350 -64.10 25.58 30.97
CA ASP A 350 -65.08 26.65 30.67
C ASP A 350 -66.52 26.13 30.60
N VAL A 351 -66.76 25.00 29.95
CA VAL A 351 -68.06 24.35 29.83
C VAL A 351 -68.54 23.87 31.23
N MET A 352 -67.65 23.29 32.02
CA MET A 352 -67.97 22.86 33.39
C MET A 352 -68.32 24.08 34.31
N ALA A 353 -67.53 25.16 34.16
CA ALA A 353 -67.87 26.42 34.93
C ALA A 353 -69.25 26.97 34.59
N ILE A 354 -69.66 26.92 33.31
CA ILE A 354 -70.99 27.31 32.89
C ILE A 354 -72.06 26.40 33.53
N ARG A 355 -71.86 25.08 33.51
CA ARG A 355 -72.77 24.12 34.15
C ARG A 355 -72.93 24.41 35.64
N ASP A 356 -71.79 24.57 36.33
CA ASP A 356 -71.77 24.76 37.77
C ASP A 356 -72.34 26.14 38.22
N SER A 357 -72.42 27.15 37.30
CA SER A 357 -73.06 28.44 37.53
C SER A 357 -74.58 28.43 37.51
N ILE A 358 -75.18 27.29 37.02
CA ILE A 358 -76.66 27.20 36.92
C ILE A 358 -77.16 26.19 37.94
N ASN A 359 -78.20 26.52 38.67
CA ASN A 359 -78.86 25.68 39.67
C ASN A 359 -80.34 25.54 39.35
N GLU A 360 -81.08 24.70 40.12
CA GLU A 360 -82.55 24.48 39.95
C GLU A 360 -83.37 25.73 40.08
N HIS A 361 -82.86 26.76 40.75
CA HIS A 361 -83.57 28.02 40.98
C HIS A 361 -83.22 29.11 39.94
N SER A 362 -82.38 28.79 38.97
CA SER A 362 -82.00 29.73 37.94
C SER A 362 -83.18 30.05 36.98
N SER A 363 -83.32 31.30 36.63
CA SER A 363 -84.39 31.77 35.71
C SER A 363 -84.24 31.24 34.30
N ALA A 364 -85.38 31.19 33.56
CA ALA A 364 -85.36 30.75 32.15
C ALA A 364 -84.42 31.64 31.28
N ALA A 365 -84.25 32.93 31.59
CA ALA A 365 -83.33 33.84 30.91
C ALA A 365 -81.86 33.47 31.20
N GLU A 366 -81.49 33.10 32.42
CA GLU A 366 -80.13 32.68 32.78
C GLU A 366 -79.80 31.34 32.14
N LYS A 367 -80.73 30.38 32.10
CA LYS A 367 -80.57 29.14 31.39
C LYS A 367 -80.37 29.31 29.88
N ALA A 368 -81.12 30.16 29.25
CA ALA A 368 -80.97 30.51 27.82
C ALA A 368 -79.64 31.19 27.55
N ALA A 369 -79.16 32.08 28.41
CA ALA A 369 -77.84 32.73 28.30
C ALA A 369 -76.69 31.69 28.47
N ALA A 370 -76.81 30.69 29.33
CA ALA A 370 -75.88 29.64 29.53
C ALA A 370 -75.79 28.71 28.29
N ILE A 371 -76.91 28.32 27.69
CA ILE A 371 -76.99 27.60 26.47
C ILE A 371 -76.24 28.28 25.30
N GLU A 372 -76.47 29.58 25.19
CA GLU A 372 -75.79 30.39 24.14
C GLU A 372 -74.29 30.43 24.35
N ARG A 373 -73.82 30.56 25.59
CA ARG A 373 -72.40 30.53 25.95
C ARG A 373 -71.76 29.19 25.63
N VAL A 374 -72.43 28.09 25.95
CA VAL A 374 -71.91 26.70 25.58
C VAL A 374 -71.82 26.56 24.06
N ARG A 375 -72.80 27.06 23.31
CA ARG A 375 -72.78 27.02 21.81
C ARG A 375 -71.61 27.85 21.25
N LEU A 376 -71.36 29.03 21.83
CA LEU A 376 -70.24 29.88 21.44
C LEU A 376 -68.91 29.14 21.64
N LEU A 377 -68.68 28.46 22.76
CA LEU A 377 -67.53 27.68 23.07
C LEU A 377 -67.42 26.46 22.10
N GLN A 378 -68.51 25.79 21.74
CA GLN A 378 -68.53 24.75 20.75
C GLN A 378 -68.07 25.28 19.37
N ASN A 379 -68.62 26.40 18.92
CA ASN A 379 -68.24 27.00 17.63
C ASN A 379 -66.77 27.40 17.59
N GLU A 380 -66.24 27.96 18.68
CA GLU A 380 -64.83 28.34 18.82
C GLU A 380 -63.93 27.09 18.76
N ALA A 381 -64.31 26.03 19.46
CA ALA A 381 -63.55 24.76 19.42
C ALA A 381 -63.57 24.12 18.02
N PHE A 382 -64.70 24.19 17.30
CA PHE A 382 -64.77 23.72 15.90
C PHE A 382 -63.93 24.58 14.95
N ASP A 383 -63.91 25.93 15.09
CA ASP A 383 -63.04 26.79 14.30
C ASP A 383 -61.57 26.50 14.54
N MET A 384 -61.18 26.24 15.80
CA MET A 384 -59.85 25.86 16.15
C MET A 384 -59.46 24.47 15.65
N LEU A 385 -60.44 23.53 15.51
CA LEU A 385 -60.22 22.22 14.89
C LEU A 385 -60.00 22.38 13.38
N ILE A 386 -60.84 23.19 12.70
CA ILE A 386 -60.69 23.47 11.25
C ILE A 386 -59.32 24.11 10.95
N ARG A 387 -58.85 24.99 11.82
CA ARG A 387 -57.53 25.63 11.71
C ARG A 387 -56.37 24.78 12.20
N GLU A 388 -56.59 23.47 12.44
CA GLU A 388 -55.59 22.50 12.93
C GLU A 388 -54.94 22.90 14.29
N LYS A 389 -55.53 23.81 15.04
CA LYS A 389 -55.03 24.20 16.34
C LYS A 389 -55.45 23.26 17.47
N LEU A 390 -56.50 22.45 17.26
CA LEU A 390 -56.93 21.34 18.08
C LEU A 390 -56.81 20.03 17.31
N ALA A 391 -56.68 18.92 18.02
CA ALA A 391 -56.66 17.60 17.42
C ALA A 391 -58.09 17.04 17.35
N ALA A 392 -58.41 16.37 16.24
CA ALA A 392 -59.67 15.59 16.09
C ALA A 392 -59.52 14.24 16.81
N ASP A 393 -59.30 14.24 18.09
CA ASP A 393 -59.06 13.05 18.90
C ASP A 393 -60.24 12.70 19.82
N GLU A 394 -60.09 11.68 20.62
CA GLU A 394 -61.08 11.23 21.62
C GLU A 394 -61.45 12.35 22.56
N SER A 395 -60.50 13.23 22.96
CA SER A 395 -60.75 14.37 23.86
C SER A 395 -61.74 15.36 23.23
N PHE A 396 -61.57 15.70 21.96
CA PHE A 396 -62.50 16.58 21.26
C PHE A 396 -63.90 15.94 21.16
N ARG A 397 -63.99 14.64 20.88
CA ARG A 397 -65.27 13.90 20.83
C ARG A 397 -66.02 13.96 22.18
N ILE A 398 -65.28 13.72 23.26
CA ILE A 398 -65.82 13.79 24.62
C ILE A 398 -66.31 15.24 24.94
N PHE A 399 -65.54 16.26 24.58
CA PHE A 399 -65.94 17.66 24.75
C PHE A 399 -67.27 17.96 24.06
N VAL A 400 -67.41 17.56 22.78
CA VAL A 400 -68.64 17.78 22.01
C VAL A 400 -69.84 17.07 22.68
N THR A 401 -69.66 15.83 23.12
CA THR A 401 -70.69 15.03 23.82
C THR A 401 -71.09 15.73 25.11
N LEU A 402 -70.11 16.08 25.95
CA LEU A 402 -70.36 16.75 27.22
C LEU A 402 -71.09 18.09 27.05
N SER A 403 -70.71 18.90 26.08
CA SER A 403 -71.34 20.19 25.76
C SER A 403 -72.80 20.02 25.32
N ASN A 404 -73.06 18.96 24.47
CA ASN A 404 -74.42 18.64 24.04
C ASN A 404 -75.31 18.16 25.23
N ASP A 405 -74.78 17.32 26.14
CA ASP A 405 -75.48 16.84 27.31
C ASP A 405 -75.84 17.98 28.24
N ILE A 406 -74.94 18.97 28.45
CA ILE A 406 -75.20 20.17 29.26
C ILE A 406 -76.32 21.03 28.63
N VAL A 407 -76.26 21.25 27.29
CA VAL A 407 -77.32 21.98 26.61
C VAL A 407 -78.65 21.26 26.70
N ALA A 408 -78.64 19.89 26.70
CA ALA A 408 -79.90 19.15 26.89
C ALA A 408 -80.46 19.22 28.29
N GLN A 409 -79.58 19.25 29.31
CA GLN A 409 -79.99 19.39 30.76
C GLN A 409 -80.52 20.79 31.10
N LEU A 410 -80.07 21.83 30.41
CA LEU A 410 -80.47 23.20 30.65
C LEU A 410 -81.75 23.59 29.87
N LYS A 411 -82.23 22.83 28.95
CA LYS A 411 -83.48 23.01 28.27
C LYS A 411 -84.63 22.59 29.14
#